data_f9409cd96f4fab7b816142b87cff021b
#
_entry.id   f9409cd96f4fab7b816142b87cff021b
#
_cell.length_a   1.000
_cell.length_b   1.000
_cell.length_c   1.000
_cell.angle_alpha   90.00
_cell.angle_beta   90.00
_cell.angle_gamma   90.00
#
_symmetry.space_group_name_H-M   'P 1'
#
loop_
_entity.id
_entity.type
_entity.pdbx_description
1 polymer ?
#
loop_
_entity_poly.entity_id
_entity_poly.type
_entity_poly.pdbx_seq_one_letter_code
_entity_poly.pdbx_strand_id
1 'polypeptide(L)'
;KFPTQGFHNLGYEYMIGRGQKGYNGVAIFSKIPIIDEFSIDFADLKHARHIAGHLKNGFVIHNFYVPAGGDEPNIVKNVKFAQKLAFLDAMKNWFDLNKPKRAILVGDLNIAPNEDDVWDHKKLSKIVSHTPLEIEKLSEVMKSGHWIDVFRKTMPDGKLYSWWSYRAKDWQLADKG
;
A
#
# COMPACT_ATOMS: atom_id res chain seq x y z
N LYS A 1 5.51 -17.96 -7.46
CA LYS A 1 5.06 -17.91 -8.87
C LYS A 1 3.63 -17.37 -8.89
N PHE A 2 3.37 -16.35 -9.72
CA PHE A 2 2.01 -15.80 -9.84
C PHE A 2 1.05 -16.83 -10.46
N PRO A 3 -0.21 -16.92 -9.97
CA PRO A 3 -1.20 -17.88 -10.47
C PRO A 3 -1.86 -17.41 -11.78
N THR A 4 -1.04 -17.15 -12.81
CA THR A 4 -1.43 -16.54 -14.09
C THR A 4 -2.58 -17.28 -14.78
N GLN A 5 -2.54 -18.61 -14.83
CA GLN A 5 -3.59 -19.39 -15.50
C GLN A 5 -4.97 -19.21 -14.84
N GLY A 6 -5.01 -19.14 -13.50
CA GLY A 6 -6.26 -18.91 -12.77
C GLY A 6 -6.89 -17.55 -13.12
N PHE A 7 -6.07 -16.49 -13.18
CA PHE A 7 -6.55 -15.17 -13.58
C PHE A 7 -6.95 -15.11 -15.05
N HIS A 8 -6.20 -15.76 -15.93
CA HIS A 8 -6.54 -15.85 -17.34
C HIS A 8 -7.92 -16.50 -17.55
N ASN A 9 -8.21 -17.59 -16.83
CA ASN A 9 -9.51 -18.26 -16.90
C ASN A 9 -10.68 -17.36 -16.43
N LEU A 10 -10.40 -16.31 -15.65
CA LEU A 10 -11.35 -15.30 -15.21
C LEU A 10 -11.43 -14.09 -16.17
N GLY A 11 -10.75 -14.15 -17.30
CA GLY A 11 -10.73 -13.11 -18.34
C GLY A 11 -9.75 -11.96 -18.07
N TYR A 12 -8.78 -12.12 -17.15
CA TYR A 12 -7.69 -11.17 -16.97
C TYR A 12 -6.55 -11.55 -17.92
N GLU A 13 -6.58 -11.02 -19.12
CA GLU A 13 -5.66 -11.39 -20.21
C GLU A 13 -4.30 -10.69 -20.08
N TYR A 14 -4.25 -9.55 -19.41
CA TYR A 14 -3.05 -8.73 -19.26
C TYR A 14 -2.52 -8.86 -17.83
N MET A 15 -1.22 -9.07 -17.72
CA MET A 15 -0.55 -9.17 -16.43
C MET A 15 0.84 -8.54 -16.50
N ILE A 16 1.13 -7.72 -15.51
CA ILE A 16 2.48 -7.27 -15.19
C ILE A 16 2.80 -7.61 -13.76
N GLY A 17 4.07 -7.84 -13.44
CA GLY A 17 4.45 -8.19 -12.08
C GLY A 17 5.95 -8.18 -11.83
N ARG A 18 6.32 -7.83 -10.62
CA ARG A 18 7.69 -7.93 -10.09
C ARG A 18 7.69 -8.75 -8.82
N GLY A 19 8.66 -9.60 -8.70
CA GLY A 19 8.88 -10.41 -7.50
C GLY A 19 10.36 -10.63 -7.26
N GLN A 20 10.70 -11.04 -6.05
CA GLN A 20 12.03 -11.48 -5.69
C GLN A 20 11.98 -12.82 -4.98
N LYS A 21 13.11 -13.53 -4.94
CA LYS A 21 13.17 -14.84 -4.32
C LYS A 21 12.92 -14.74 -2.81
N GLY A 22 11.97 -15.52 -2.34
CA GLY A 22 11.65 -15.69 -0.93
C GLY A 22 10.50 -14.83 -0.42
N TYR A 23 10.46 -13.54 -0.73
CA TYR A 23 9.41 -12.63 -0.25
C TYR A 23 9.37 -11.35 -1.10
N ASN A 24 8.36 -10.52 -0.86
CA ASN A 24 7.99 -9.35 -1.63
C ASN A 24 7.58 -9.69 -3.07
N GLY A 25 6.66 -8.92 -3.56
CA GLY A 25 6.18 -9.02 -4.92
C GLY A 25 4.88 -8.25 -5.08
N VAL A 26 4.71 -7.68 -6.26
CA VAL A 26 3.53 -6.93 -6.66
C VAL A 26 3.15 -7.34 -8.07
N ALA A 27 1.84 -7.38 -8.35
CA ALA A 27 1.34 -7.68 -9.68
C ALA A 27 0.04 -6.93 -9.96
N ILE A 28 -0.21 -6.65 -11.23
CA ILE A 28 -1.48 -6.13 -11.71
C ILE A 28 -2.01 -7.10 -12.76
N PHE A 29 -3.24 -7.57 -12.56
CA PHE A 29 -3.99 -8.33 -13.54
C PHE A 29 -5.11 -7.45 -14.06
N SER A 30 -5.29 -7.39 -15.38
CA SER A 30 -6.26 -6.50 -16.01
C SER A 30 -7.02 -7.18 -17.13
N LYS A 31 -8.29 -6.80 -17.28
CA LYS A 31 -9.10 -7.10 -18.48
C LYS A 31 -8.92 -6.03 -19.55
N ILE A 32 -8.39 -4.87 -19.18
CA ILE A 32 -8.06 -3.78 -20.08
C ILE A 32 -6.58 -3.92 -20.48
N PRO A 33 -6.22 -3.75 -21.77
CA PRO A 33 -4.83 -3.81 -22.19
C PRO A 33 -3.92 -2.89 -21.38
N ILE A 34 -2.82 -3.44 -20.90
CA ILE A 34 -1.71 -2.69 -20.31
C ILE A 34 -0.73 -2.42 -21.45
N ILE A 35 -0.51 -1.15 -21.77
CA ILE A 35 0.26 -0.72 -22.94
C ILE A 35 1.70 -0.32 -22.60
N ASP A 36 1.97 -0.08 -21.33
CA ASP A 36 3.31 0.24 -20.83
C ASP A 36 3.37 -0.04 -19.32
N GLU A 37 4.57 -0.31 -18.81
CA GLU A 37 4.81 -0.57 -17.40
C GLU A 37 6.10 0.07 -16.91
N PHE A 38 6.13 0.44 -15.64
CA PHE A 38 7.34 0.89 -14.96
C PHE A 38 7.34 0.51 -13.48
N SER A 39 8.49 0.59 -12.88
CA SER A 39 8.67 0.32 -11.46
C SER A 39 9.76 1.21 -10.89
N ILE A 40 9.58 1.63 -9.66
CA ILE A 40 10.50 2.49 -8.94
C ILE A 40 10.97 1.75 -7.69
N ASP A 41 12.27 1.81 -7.44
CA ASP A 41 12.88 1.32 -6.21
C ASP A 41 12.90 2.45 -5.18
N PHE A 42 11.80 2.59 -4.46
CA PHE A 42 11.67 3.63 -3.44
C PHE A 42 12.63 3.38 -2.28
N ALA A 43 13.33 4.44 -1.87
CA ALA A 43 14.35 4.42 -0.81
C ALA A 43 15.53 3.46 -1.06
N ASP A 44 15.79 3.07 -2.30
CA ASP A 44 16.90 2.20 -2.70
C ASP A 44 16.97 0.87 -1.93
N LEU A 45 15.79 0.33 -1.58
CA LEU A 45 15.69 -0.89 -0.78
C LEU A 45 16.04 -2.16 -1.57
N LYS A 46 16.11 -2.09 -2.89
CA LYS A 46 16.27 -3.23 -3.81
C LYS A 46 15.15 -4.27 -3.66
N HIS A 47 13.94 -3.80 -3.37
CA HIS A 47 12.78 -4.64 -3.13
C HIS A 47 11.72 -4.51 -4.24
N ALA A 48 11.07 -5.63 -4.58
CA ALA A 48 9.94 -5.66 -5.51
C ALA A 48 8.64 -5.21 -4.81
N ARG A 49 8.49 -3.89 -4.57
CA ARG A 49 7.41 -3.30 -3.79
C ARG A 49 6.54 -2.30 -4.53
N HIS A 50 6.87 -2.03 -5.79
CA HIS A 50 6.07 -1.15 -6.63
C HIS A 50 6.06 -1.66 -8.07
N ILE A 51 4.91 -1.53 -8.71
CA ILE A 51 4.74 -1.62 -10.15
C ILE A 51 3.62 -0.69 -10.58
N ALA A 52 3.77 -0.06 -11.73
CA ALA A 52 2.70 0.73 -12.33
C ALA A 52 2.45 0.27 -13.76
N GLY A 53 1.19 0.29 -14.16
CA GLY A 53 0.73 -0.07 -15.49
C GLY A 53 -0.09 1.04 -16.12
N HIS A 54 0.26 1.42 -17.35
CA HIS A 54 -0.54 2.31 -18.18
C HIS A 54 -1.60 1.49 -18.92
N LEU A 55 -2.86 1.76 -18.64
CA LEU A 55 -3.97 1.11 -19.30
C LEU A 55 -4.33 1.81 -20.61
N LYS A 56 -4.80 1.06 -21.61
CA LYS A 56 -5.23 1.59 -22.91
C LYS A 56 -6.33 2.67 -22.80
N ASN A 57 -7.12 2.67 -21.76
CA ASN A 57 -8.13 3.70 -21.48
C ASN A 57 -7.57 4.99 -20.87
N GLY A 58 -6.25 5.11 -20.72
CA GLY A 58 -5.53 6.29 -20.24
C GLY A 58 -5.41 6.42 -18.72
N PHE A 59 -5.81 5.39 -17.96
CA PHE A 59 -5.52 5.35 -16.51
C PHE A 59 -4.16 4.73 -16.24
N VAL A 60 -3.52 5.19 -15.17
CA VAL A 60 -2.31 4.57 -14.60
C VAL A 60 -2.68 3.93 -13.27
N ILE A 61 -2.35 2.66 -13.10
CA ILE A 61 -2.52 1.97 -11.82
C ILE A 61 -1.15 1.81 -11.17
N HIS A 62 -0.99 2.38 -9.99
CA HIS A 62 0.16 2.16 -9.12
C HIS A 62 -0.21 1.11 -8.06
N ASN A 63 0.49 -0.02 -8.04
CA ASN A 63 0.35 -1.03 -7.00
C ASN A 63 1.58 -1.00 -6.09
N PHE A 64 1.33 -0.77 -4.79
CA PHE A 64 2.37 -0.68 -3.76
C PHE A 64 2.27 -1.83 -2.76
N TYR A 65 3.43 -2.22 -2.26
CA TYR A 65 3.58 -3.02 -1.06
C TYR A 65 4.53 -2.29 -0.11
N VAL A 66 3.99 -1.35 0.66
CA VAL A 66 4.76 -0.55 1.62
C VAL A 66 5.37 -1.49 2.67
N PRO A 67 6.63 -1.31 3.09
CA PRO A 67 7.22 -2.15 4.14
C PRO A 67 6.35 -2.21 5.40
N ALA A 68 6.21 -3.40 5.98
CA ALA A 68 5.42 -3.57 7.21
C ALA A 68 6.00 -2.78 8.41
N GLY A 69 7.32 -2.61 8.48
CA GLY A 69 7.96 -1.79 9.51
C GLY A 69 8.40 -2.57 10.77
N GLY A 70 8.19 -3.89 10.81
CA GLY A 70 8.58 -4.71 11.97
C GLY A 70 7.65 -4.53 13.17
N ASP A 71 8.16 -4.74 14.39
CA ASP A 71 7.33 -4.85 15.59
C ASP A 71 7.44 -3.62 16.53
N GLU A 72 8.56 -2.88 16.48
CA GLU A 72 8.81 -1.74 17.36
C GLU A 72 8.82 -0.44 16.54
N PRO A 73 7.98 0.58 16.88
CA PRO A 73 7.95 1.87 16.18
C PRO A 73 9.08 2.78 16.67
N ASN A 74 10.31 2.37 16.49
CA ASN A 74 11.49 3.08 16.91
C ASN A 74 12.53 3.14 15.79
N ILE A 75 12.81 4.34 15.29
CA ILE A 75 13.69 4.56 14.14
C ILE A 75 15.13 4.11 14.44
N VAL A 76 15.58 4.27 15.67
CA VAL A 76 16.98 3.96 16.06
C VAL A 76 17.18 2.46 16.29
N LYS A 77 16.21 1.81 16.93
CA LYS A 77 16.32 0.40 17.31
C LYS A 77 15.80 -0.57 16.24
N ASN A 78 14.91 -0.10 15.37
CA ASN A 78 14.26 -0.93 14.38
C ASN A 78 14.50 -0.40 12.96
N VAL A 79 15.49 -0.98 12.31
CA VAL A 79 15.84 -0.62 10.93
C VAL A 79 14.70 -0.81 9.94
N LYS A 80 13.79 -1.78 10.17
CA LYS A 80 12.62 -2.01 9.32
C LYS A 80 11.61 -0.87 9.41
N PHE A 81 11.47 -0.28 10.61
CA PHE A 81 10.63 0.90 10.81
C PHE A 81 11.23 2.13 10.12
N ALA A 82 12.54 2.34 10.26
CA ALA A 82 13.24 3.41 9.55
C ALA A 82 13.11 3.27 8.02
N GLN A 83 13.26 2.05 7.48
CA GLN A 83 13.06 1.76 6.06
C GLN A 83 11.64 2.05 5.58
N LYS A 84 10.63 1.76 6.39
CA LYS A 84 9.22 2.08 6.08
C LYS A 84 9.02 3.58 5.93
N LEU A 85 9.53 4.36 6.87
CA LEU A 85 9.39 5.82 6.83
C LEU A 85 10.16 6.41 5.64
N ALA A 86 11.38 5.94 5.37
CA ALA A 86 12.15 6.36 4.21
C ALA A 86 11.43 6.01 2.88
N PHE A 87 10.74 4.87 2.82
CA PHE A 87 9.94 4.49 1.67
C PHE A 87 8.78 5.46 1.43
N LEU A 88 8.08 5.87 2.50
CA LEU A 88 7.00 6.87 2.42
C LEU A 88 7.53 8.25 2.01
N ASP A 89 8.68 8.67 2.53
CA ASP A 89 9.33 9.91 2.12
C ASP A 89 9.71 9.90 0.63
N ALA A 90 10.23 8.77 0.15
CA ALA A 90 10.55 8.61 -1.26
C ALA A 90 9.29 8.62 -2.14
N MET A 91 8.19 7.99 -1.70
CA MET A 91 6.89 8.08 -2.39
C MET A 91 6.40 9.52 -2.48
N LYS A 92 6.40 10.26 -1.34
CA LYS A 92 6.02 11.67 -1.30
C LYS A 92 6.83 12.49 -2.30
N ASN A 93 8.15 12.39 -2.27
CA ASN A 93 9.02 13.14 -3.14
C ASN A 93 8.77 12.83 -4.62
N TRP A 94 8.54 11.56 -4.94
CA TRP A 94 8.25 11.16 -6.31
C TRP A 94 6.92 11.74 -6.80
N PHE A 95 5.87 11.70 -5.98
CA PHE A 95 4.56 12.25 -6.34
C PHE A 95 4.57 13.78 -6.41
N ASP A 96 5.33 14.46 -5.56
CA ASP A 96 5.53 15.90 -5.65
C ASP A 96 6.10 16.33 -7.01
N LEU A 97 7.04 15.55 -7.54
CA LEU A 97 7.69 15.82 -8.83
C LEU A 97 6.81 15.44 -10.03
N ASN A 98 6.16 14.28 -9.95
CA ASN A 98 5.49 13.68 -11.11
C ASN A 98 4.00 14.00 -11.21
N LYS A 99 3.32 14.27 -10.08
CA LYS A 99 1.90 14.65 -9.99
C LYS A 99 1.01 13.87 -10.96
N PRO A 100 0.87 12.55 -10.80
CA PRO A 100 0.20 11.71 -11.77
C PRO A 100 -1.26 12.14 -11.97
N LYS A 101 -1.70 12.16 -13.23
CA LYS A 101 -3.09 12.45 -13.60
C LYS A 101 -3.77 11.15 -14.02
N ARG A 102 -5.08 11.04 -13.76
CA ARG A 102 -5.87 9.84 -14.07
C ARG A 102 -5.22 8.57 -13.50
N ALA A 103 -4.73 8.65 -12.28
CA ALA A 103 -4.04 7.56 -11.62
C ALA A 103 -4.88 6.98 -10.48
N ILE A 104 -4.67 5.69 -10.23
CA ILE A 104 -5.26 4.93 -9.12
C ILE A 104 -4.10 4.34 -8.34
N LEU A 105 -4.05 4.61 -7.04
CA LEU A 105 -3.09 4.02 -6.12
C LEU A 105 -3.79 2.92 -5.32
N VAL A 106 -3.23 1.72 -5.39
CA VAL A 106 -3.75 0.53 -4.69
C VAL A 106 -2.61 -0.27 -4.06
N GLY A 107 -2.96 -1.26 -3.29
CA GLY A 107 -2.04 -2.23 -2.70
C GLY A 107 -2.08 -2.25 -1.18
N ASP A 108 -1.10 -2.89 -0.57
CA ASP A 108 -0.95 -2.95 0.87
C ASP A 108 -0.06 -1.80 1.36
N LEU A 109 -0.68 -0.77 1.90
CA LEU A 109 0.05 0.39 2.44
C LEU A 109 0.60 0.14 3.85
N ASN A 110 0.19 -0.94 4.51
CA ASN A 110 0.60 -1.28 5.87
C ASN A 110 0.42 -0.14 6.89
N ILE A 111 -0.56 0.74 6.65
CA ILE A 111 -0.91 1.84 7.55
C ILE A 111 -2.44 1.99 7.55
N ALA A 112 -3.02 2.01 8.74
CA ALA A 112 -4.41 2.41 8.97
C ALA A 112 -4.43 3.90 9.31
N PRO A 113 -4.93 4.80 8.42
CA PRO A 113 -4.77 6.24 8.60
C PRO A 113 -5.75 6.87 9.60
N ASN A 114 -6.93 6.28 9.82
CA ASN A 114 -7.97 6.88 10.65
C ASN A 114 -8.22 6.05 11.92
N GLU A 115 -8.77 6.70 12.94
CA GLU A 115 -9.16 6.03 14.20
C GLU A 115 -10.18 4.92 13.96
N ASP A 116 -11.09 5.12 13.01
CA ASP A 116 -12.13 4.16 12.65
C ASP A 116 -11.67 3.06 11.67
N ASP A 117 -10.41 3.09 11.26
CA ASP A 117 -9.80 2.02 10.43
C ASP A 117 -9.33 0.84 11.27
N VAL A 118 -9.35 0.96 12.60
CA VAL A 118 -8.90 -0.06 13.55
C VAL A 118 -9.89 -0.26 14.68
N TRP A 119 -9.89 -1.45 15.27
CA TRP A 119 -10.84 -1.81 16.34
C TRP A 119 -10.60 -1.03 17.64
N ASP A 120 -9.36 -0.68 17.98
CA ASP A 120 -8.97 0.03 19.22
C ASP A 120 -7.82 1.01 18.94
N HIS A 121 -8.18 2.21 18.51
CA HIS A 121 -7.23 3.28 18.23
C HIS A 121 -6.24 3.54 19.39
N LYS A 122 -6.75 3.60 20.64
CA LYS A 122 -5.91 3.93 21.81
C LYS A 122 -4.80 2.91 22.05
N LYS A 123 -5.08 1.63 21.84
CA LYS A 123 -4.08 0.57 21.95
C LYS A 123 -3.15 0.56 20.75
N LEU A 124 -3.69 0.68 19.54
CA LEU A 124 -2.95 0.51 18.30
C LEU A 124 -2.13 1.74 17.91
N SER A 125 -2.42 2.94 18.45
CA SER A 125 -1.62 4.15 18.21
C SER A 125 -0.14 4.06 18.65
N LYS A 126 0.22 3.01 19.40
CA LYS A 126 1.59 2.71 19.81
C LYS A 126 2.20 1.51 19.06
N ILE A 127 1.46 0.96 18.13
CA ILE A 127 1.84 -0.24 17.37
C ILE A 127 2.16 0.16 15.93
N VAL A 128 3.18 -0.47 15.34
CA VAL A 128 3.51 -0.29 13.93
C VAL A 128 2.28 -0.57 13.06
N SER A 129 2.10 0.24 12.04
CA SER A 129 0.97 0.34 11.11
C SER A 129 -0.17 1.27 11.56
N HIS A 130 -0.12 1.84 12.78
CA HIS A 130 -1.11 2.83 13.24
C HIS A 130 -0.50 3.91 14.15
N THR A 131 0.82 4.13 14.07
CA THR A 131 1.46 5.20 14.86
C THR A 131 1.16 6.58 14.25
N PRO A 132 1.11 7.65 15.09
CA PRO A 132 0.93 9.01 14.59
C PRO A 132 1.93 9.40 13.50
N LEU A 133 3.18 8.98 13.63
CA LEU A 133 4.24 9.26 12.65
C LEU A 133 3.97 8.60 11.29
N GLU A 134 3.51 7.35 11.27
CA GLU A 134 3.16 6.65 10.03
C GLU A 134 1.94 7.30 9.35
N ILE A 135 0.94 7.67 10.15
CA ILE A 135 -0.28 8.36 9.68
C ILE A 135 0.09 9.73 9.06
N GLU A 136 0.96 10.50 9.72
CA GLU A 136 1.47 11.76 9.21
C GLU A 136 2.18 11.56 7.86
N LYS A 137 3.11 10.61 7.78
CA LYS A 137 3.83 10.28 6.54
C LYS A 137 2.90 9.86 5.40
N LEU A 138 1.90 9.03 5.67
CA LEU A 138 0.91 8.67 4.66
C LEU A 138 0.08 9.89 4.23
N SER A 139 -0.31 10.76 5.16
CA SER A 139 -1.00 12.03 4.85
C SER A 139 -0.16 12.93 3.93
N GLU A 140 1.16 13.00 4.15
CA GLU A 140 2.07 13.73 3.27
C GLU A 140 2.11 13.12 1.85
N VAL A 141 2.16 11.79 1.73
CA VAL A 141 2.07 11.08 0.44
C VAL A 141 0.74 11.40 -0.26
N MET A 142 -0.37 11.36 0.48
CA MET A 142 -1.70 11.68 -0.06
C MET A 142 -1.76 13.10 -0.61
N LYS A 143 -1.24 14.08 0.13
CA LYS A 143 -1.20 15.50 -0.28
C LYS A 143 -0.31 15.70 -1.51
N SER A 144 0.87 15.09 -1.55
CA SER A 144 1.85 15.27 -2.63
C SER A 144 1.31 14.83 -4.00
N GLY A 145 0.56 13.73 -4.05
CA GLY A 145 -0.04 13.21 -5.28
C GLY A 145 -1.48 13.69 -5.52
N HIS A 146 -2.04 14.54 -4.65
CA HIS A 146 -3.46 14.91 -4.66
C HIS A 146 -4.40 13.70 -4.61
N TRP A 147 -4.00 12.66 -3.86
CA TRP A 147 -4.75 11.43 -3.72
C TRP A 147 -6.02 11.63 -2.88
N ILE A 148 -7.07 10.92 -3.26
CA ILE A 148 -8.35 10.91 -2.55
C ILE A 148 -8.57 9.47 -2.07
N ASP A 149 -8.79 9.31 -0.77
CA ASP A 149 -9.31 8.07 -0.22
C ASP A 149 -10.77 7.89 -0.65
N VAL A 150 -10.99 7.00 -1.60
CA VAL A 150 -12.30 6.77 -2.20
C VAL A 150 -13.26 6.17 -1.18
N PHE A 151 -12.79 5.29 -0.30
CA PHE A 151 -13.63 4.68 0.73
C PHE A 151 -14.09 5.72 1.73
N ARG A 152 -13.20 6.53 2.26
CA ARG A 152 -13.55 7.57 3.22
C ARG A 152 -14.32 8.75 2.59
N LYS A 153 -14.15 8.97 1.30
CA LYS A 153 -14.99 9.94 0.58
C LYS A 153 -16.45 9.48 0.45
N THR A 154 -16.69 8.19 0.29
CA THR A 154 -18.05 7.61 0.15
C THR A 154 -18.65 7.21 1.49
N MET A 155 -17.83 6.89 2.48
CA MET A 155 -18.21 6.52 3.85
C MET A 155 -17.34 7.32 4.83
N PRO A 156 -17.65 8.61 5.03
CA PRO A 156 -16.81 9.50 5.84
C PRO A 156 -16.78 9.10 7.31
N ASP A 157 -17.87 8.54 7.81
CA ASP A 157 -18.07 8.21 9.22
C ASP A 157 -18.22 6.71 9.42
N GLY A 158 -17.94 6.27 10.64
CA GLY A 158 -18.12 4.90 11.08
C GLY A 158 -16.91 4.01 10.86
N LYS A 159 -16.96 2.88 11.56
CA LYS A 159 -15.86 1.90 11.55
C LYS A 159 -15.78 1.18 10.21
N LEU A 160 -14.61 1.26 9.61
CA LEU A 160 -14.25 0.55 8.39
C LEU A 160 -12.83 -0.02 8.59
N TYR A 161 -12.73 -1.16 9.21
CA TYR A 161 -11.45 -1.77 9.51
C TYR A 161 -10.68 -2.10 8.24
N SER A 162 -9.57 -1.42 8.04
CA SER A 162 -8.69 -1.60 6.89
C SER A 162 -7.39 -2.34 7.23
N TRP A 163 -7.17 -2.61 8.52
CA TRP A 163 -5.97 -3.30 8.97
C TRP A 163 -6.28 -4.31 10.07
N TRP A 164 -5.72 -5.52 9.96
CA TRP A 164 -5.82 -6.61 10.93
C TRP A 164 -4.44 -7.18 11.23
N SER A 165 -4.20 -7.46 12.50
CA SER A 165 -3.04 -8.25 12.89
C SER A 165 -3.35 -9.73 12.79
N TYR A 166 -2.77 -10.42 11.82
CA TYR A 166 -2.85 -11.89 11.72
C TYR A 166 -2.27 -12.63 12.92
N ARG A 167 -1.58 -11.94 13.82
CA ARG A 167 -1.08 -12.48 15.09
C ARG A 167 -2.15 -12.49 16.20
N ALA A 168 -3.23 -11.76 16.03
CA ALA A 168 -4.35 -11.79 16.96
C ALA A 168 -5.13 -13.10 16.78
N LYS A 169 -5.21 -13.92 17.83
CA LYS A 169 -5.83 -15.25 17.77
C LYS A 169 -7.34 -15.23 17.50
N ASP A 170 -7.98 -14.12 17.76
CA ASP A 170 -9.44 -13.95 17.73
C ASP A 170 -9.94 -12.89 16.74
N TRP A 171 -9.09 -12.48 15.82
CA TRP A 171 -9.46 -11.44 14.85
C TRP A 171 -10.70 -11.80 14.01
N GLN A 172 -10.86 -13.09 13.64
CA GLN A 172 -12.02 -13.54 12.86
C GLN A 172 -13.32 -13.61 13.70
N LEU A 173 -13.20 -14.02 14.97
CA LEU A 173 -14.36 -14.23 15.83
C LEU A 173 -14.81 -12.97 16.57
N ALA A 174 -13.88 -12.08 16.88
CA ALA A 174 -14.12 -10.88 17.66
C ALA A 174 -14.23 -9.60 16.82
N ASP A 175 -14.16 -9.72 15.48
CA ASP A 175 -14.18 -8.59 14.53
C ASP A 175 -13.23 -7.46 14.94
N LYS A 176 -12.01 -7.87 15.34
CA LYS A 176 -10.97 -6.96 15.78
C LYS A 176 -10.03 -6.63 14.62
N GLY A 177 -10.35 -5.56 13.92
CA GLY A 177 -9.52 -5.02 12.85
C GLY A 177 -8.55 -3.94 13.31
#